data_36cd1d6e9febc097adc996519b1e2ec2
#
_entry.id   36cd1d6e9febc097adc996519b1e2ec2
#
_cell.length_a   1.000
_cell.length_b   1.000
_cell.length_c   1.000
_cell.angle_alpha   90.00
_cell.angle_beta   90.00
_cell.angle_gamma   90.00
#
_symmetry.space_group_name_H-M   'P 1'
#
loop_
_entity.id
_entity.type
_entity.pdbx_description
1 polymer ?
#
loop_
_entity_poly.entity_id
_entity_poly.type
_entity_poly.pdbx_seq_one_letter_code
_entity_poly.pdbx_strand_id
1 'polypeptide(L)'
;MAFYGKCGIILLYSKNYQYQEDNCMKKVLFIASECVPFIKTGGLADVVGSLPKCFDKKYFDVRVVLPKYMCMKEEYKSRLEYITHFYMDLGWRSQYVGVLGMNYEGIQYYFIDNEFYFAGPRPYGNIYEDIEKFAFFSKAALSILPDVDFRPDIIHCHDWQTGLVPVFLKDQFSDNEFYRGIKSVMTIHNLKFQGVWDVKTVRNITGLPAYYFTPDKLEAYGDANYLKGGLVYADAITTVSATYAEEIKTPFYGEHLDGLLNARSNDLRGIVNGID
;
A
#
# COMPACT_ATOMS: atom_id res chain seq x y z
N MET A 1 -14.44 -19.48 -23.78
CA MET A 1 -13.54 -18.57 -24.48
C MET A 1 -14.07 -17.13 -24.39
N ALA A 2 -14.20 -16.52 -23.20
CA ALA A 2 -14.67 -15.13 -23.07
C ALA A 2 -14.55 -14.61 -21.62
N PHE A 3 -13.36 -14.62 -20.98
CA PHE A 3 -13.16 -13.95 -19.67
C PHE A 3 -11.74 -13.36 -19.48
N TYR A 4 -10.91 -13.30 -20.54
CA TYR A 4 -9.53 -12.82 -20.46
C TYR A 4 -9.35 -11.30 -20.67
N GLY A 5 -10.44 -10.53 -20.77
CA GLY A 5 -10.37 -9.11 -21.15
C GLY A 5 -10.51 -8.11 -19.99
N LYS A 6 -10.63 -8.51 -18.72
CA LYS A 6 -11.16 -7.58 -17.70
C LYS A 6 -10.22 -7.14 -16.58
N CYS A 7 -8.97 -7.57 -16.50
CA CYS A 7 -8.09 -7.05 -15.47
C CYS A 7 -6.63 -6.90 -15.94
N GLY A 8 -6.29 -5.71 -16.44
CA GLY A 8 -4.93 -5.37 -16.88
C GLY A 8 -3.86 -5.51 -15.78
N ILE A 9 -4.25 -5.41 -14.51
CA ILE A 9 -3.39 -5.65 -13.34
C ILE A 9 -2.93 -7.11 -13.29
N ILE A 10 -3.81 -8.08 -13.58
CA ILE A 10 -3.44 -9.51 -13.61
C ILE A 10 -2.34 -9.78 -14.64
N LEU A 11 -2.32 -9.03 -15.74
CA LEU A 11 -1.25 -9.12 -16.76
C LEU A 11 0.10 -8.60 -16.28
N LEU A 12 0.15 -7.62 -15.36
CA LEU A 12 1.40 -7.19 -14.72
C LEU A 12 2.01 -8.31 -13.87
N TYR A 13 1.18 -9.07 -13.19
CA TYR A 13 1.61 -10.19 -12.36
C TYR A 13 2.02 -11.43 -13.20
N SER A 14 1.54 -11.54 -14.45
CA SER A 14 1.80 -12.68 -15.33
C SER A 14 2.95 -12.47 -16.33
N LYS A 15 3.25 -11.23 -16.76
CA LYS A 15 4.21 -10.95 -17.84
C LYS A 15 5.68 -11.18 -17.50
N ASN A 16 6.05 -11.25 -16.23
CA ASN A 16 7.45 -11.50 -15.82
C ASN A 16 7.75 -12.96 -15.47
N TYR A 17 6.80 -13.86 -15.70
CA TYR A 17 7.02 -15.28 -15.46
C TYR A 17 6.60 -16.08 -16.68
N GLN A 18 7.57 -16.70 -17.34
CA GLN A 18 7.28 -17.88 -18.17
C GLN A 18 6.51 -18.85 -17.26
N TYR A 19 5.33 -19.29 -17.72
CA TYR A 19 4.59 -20.39 -17.11
C TYR A 19 5.50 -21.62 -17.06
N GLN A 20 6.36 -21.72 -16.05
CA GLN A 20 6.84 -23.02 -15.63
C GLN A 20 5.72 -23.63 -14.81
N GLU A 21 5.47 -24.91 -15.03
CA GLU A 21 4.43 -25.73 -14.42
C GLU A 21 4.60 -25.94 -12.89
N ASP A 22 5.11 -24.95 -12.17
CA ASP A 22 5.08 -24.93 -10.71
C ASP A 22 3.67 -24.54 -10.27
N ASN A 23 2.94 -25.53 -9.82
CA ASN A 23 1.58 -25.51 -9.28
C ASN A 23 1.48 -24.67 -7.98
N CYS A 24 2.26 -23.60 -7.84
CA CYS A 24 2.31 -22.76 -6.66
C CYS A 24 1.40 -21.55 -6.82
N MET A 25 0.38 -21.47 -5.96
CA MET A 25 -0.55 -20.34 -5.86
C MET A 25 0.21 -19.06 -5.55
N LYS A 26 0.02 -18.00 -6.34
CA LYS A 26 0.64 -16.68 -6.10
C LYS A 26 -0.06 -15.95 -4.98
N LYS A 27 0.70 -15.43 -4.04
CA LYS A 27 0.21 -14.70 -2.87
C LYS A 27 0.33 -13.19 -3.09
N VAL A 28 -0.78 -12.49 -3.02
CA VAL A 28 -0.84 -11.03 -3.22
C VAL A 28 -1.43 -10.36 -1.99
N LEU A 29 -0.72 -9.37 -1.45
CA LEU A 29 -1.17 -8.58 -0.32
C LEU A 29 -1.51 -7.16 -0.80
N PHE A 30 -2.76 -6.76 -0.63
CA PHE A 30 -3.17 -5.37 -0.78
C PHE A 30 -2.97 -4.64 0.54
N ILE A 31 -2.33 -3.49 0.52
CA ILE A 31 -2.21 -2.59 1.67
C ILE A 31 -2.82 -1.25 1.28
N ALA A 32 -3.86 -0.83 2.00
CA ALA A 32 -4.60 0.38 1.67
C ALA A 32 -5.15 1.07 2.93
N SER A 33 -5.40 2.37 2.82
CA SER A 33 -6.03 3.15 3.90
C SER A 33 -7.54 3.03 3.93
N GLU A 34 -8.16 2.60 2.83
CA GLU A 34 -9.61 2.48 2.67
C GLU A 34 -9.97 1.23 1.87
N CYS A 35 -11.17 0.71 2.11
CA CYS A 35 -11.76 -0.40 1.36
C CYS A 35 -13.26 -0.49 1.64
N VAL A 36 -14.09 -0.50 0.62
CA VAL A 36 -15.51 -0.85 0.80
C VAL A 36 -15.64 -2.34 1.18
N PRO A 37 -16.59 -2.70 2.05
CA PRO A 37 -17.63 -1.86 2.66
C PRO A 37 -17.23 -1.24 4.00
N PHE A 38 -15.99 -1.43 4.46
CA PHE A 38 -15.53 -1.10 5.82
C PHE A 38 -15.37 0.41 6.05
N ILE A 39 -14.69 1.07 5.12
CA ILE A 39 -14.44 2.51 5.17
C ILE A 39 -14.28 3.07 3.76
N LYS A 40 -14.88 4.23 3.48
CA LYS A 40 -14.80 4.89 2.19
C LYS A 40 -14.83 6.40 2.34
N THR A 41 -13.86 7.08 1.73
CA THR A 41 -13.86 8.51 1.50
C THR A 41 -13.73 8.86 0.01
N GLY A 42 -13.15 7.98 -0.79
CA GLY A 42 -12.90 8.19 -2.22
C GLY A 42 -12.94 6.91 -3.06
N GLY A 43 -12.55 7.04 -4.32
CA GLY A 43 -12.55 5.93 -5.30
C GLY A 43 -11.51 4.83 -5.02
N LEU A 44 -10.48 5.14 -4.22
CA LEU A 44 -9.51 4.14 -3.76
C LEU A 44 -10.22 2.98 -3.06
N ALA A 45 -11.20 3.30 -2.19
CA ALA A 45 -11.95 2.30 -1.45
C ALA A 45 -12.73 1.33 -2.35
N ASP A 46 -13.30 1.82 -3.45
CA ASP A 46 -14.01 1.00 -4.43
C ASP A 46 -13.06 0.03 -5.13
N VAL A 47 -11.88 0.49 -5.53
CA VAL A 47 -10.86 -0.34 -6.18
C VAL A 47 -10.38 -1.44 -5.24
N VAL A 48 -10.04 -1.11 -3.99
CA VAL A 48 -9.54 -2.09 -3.01
C VAL A 48 -10.65 -3.07 -2.59
N GLY A 49 -11.92 -2.66 -2.62
CA GLY A 49 -13.04 -3.53 -2.31
C GLY A 49 -13.46 -4.47 -3.44
N SER A 50 -13.15 -4.14 -4.69
CA SER A 50 -13.58 -4.92 -5.87
C SER A 50 -12.43 -5.71 -6.50
N LEU A 51 -11.26 -5.10 -6.70
CA LEU A 51 -10.14 -5.72 -7.40
C LEU A 51 -9.66 -7.06 -6.81
N PRO A 52 -9.51 -7.25 -5.47
CA PRO A 52 -9.12 -8.53 -4.89
C PRO A 52 -10.04 -9.69 -5.28
N LYS A 53 -11.32 -9.43 -5.49
CA LYS A 53 -12.34 -10.42 -5.86
C LYS A 53 -12.25 -10.85 -7.34
N CYS A 54 -11.56 -10.06 -8.18
CA CYS A 54 -11.38 -10.36 -9.60
C CYS A 54 -10.26 -11.38 -9.86
N PHE A 55 -9.42 -11.68 -8.87
CA PHE A 55 -8.38 -12.68 -9.00
C PHE A 55 -8.96 -14.09 -8.94
N ASP A 56 -8.53 -14.95 -9.86
CA ASP A 56 -8.92 -16.36 -9.84
C ASP A 56 -8.26 -17.07 -8.65
N LYS A 57 -9.08 -17.49 -7.69
CA LYS A 57 -8.65 -18.17 -6.46
C LYS A 57 -7.93 -19.51 -6.71
N LYS A 58 -8.00 -20.05 -7.93
CA LYS A 58 -7.23 -21.23 -8.32
C LYS A 58 -5.73 -20.91 -8.42
N TYR A 59 -5.39 -19.66 -8.76
CA TYR A 59 -4.01 -19.24 -9.03
C TYR A 59 -3.49 -18.21 -8.04
N PHE A 60 -4.38 -17.54 -7.28
CA PHE A 60 -4.03 -16.44 -6.40
C PHE A 60 -4.67 -16.58 -5.01
N ASP A 61 -3.87 -16.44 -3.96
CA ASP A 61 -4.31 -16.12 -2.60
C ASP A 61 -4.14 -14.62 -2.40
N VAL A 62 -5.26 -13.89 -2.38
CA VAL A 62 -5.27 -12.43 -2.24
C VAL A 62 -5.81 -12.06 -0.87
N ARG A 63 -5.04 -11.27 -0.12
CA ARG A 63 -5.42 -10.75 1.19
C ARG A 63 -5.26 -9.24 1.24
N VAL A 64 -5.93 -8.60 2.20
CA VAL A 64 -5.97 -7.14 2.33
C VAL A 64 -5.63 -6.73 3.76
N VAL A 65 -4.78 -5.70 3.91
CA VAL A 65 -4.47 -5.07 5.20
C VAL A 65 -5.03 -3.65 5.22
N LEU A 66 -5.75 -3.31 6.27
CA LEU A 66 -6.41 -2.02 6.50
C LEU A 66 -6.14 -1.51 7.92
N PRO A 67 -6.19 -0.19 8.18
CA PRO A 67 -6.30 0.31 9.54
C PRO A 67 -7.69 -0.03 10.13
N LYS A 68 -7.74 -0.37 11.41
CA LYS A 68 -8.99 -0.49 12.18
C LYS A 68 -9.42 0.87 12.67
N TYR A 69 -10.10 1.64 11.86
CA TYR A 69 -10.63 2.93 12.29
C TYR A 69 -11.81 2.78 13.26
N MET A 70 -11.84 3.62 14.29
CA MET A 70 -12.98 3.67 15.22
C MET A 70 -14.28 4.11 14.54
N CYS A 71 -14.18 4.93 13.49
CA CYS A 71 -15.33 5.37 12.67
C CYS A 71 -15.87 4.30 11.72
N MET A 72 -15.24 3.12 11.64
CA MET A 72 -15.80 1.97 10.91
C MET A 72 -17.13 1.54 11.52
N LYS A 73 -18.10 1.13 10.71
CA LYS A 73 -19.42 0.73 11.18
C LYS A 73 -19.36 -0.44 12.16
N GLU A 74 -20.22 -0.41 13.17
CA GLU A 74 -20.25 -1.42 14.23
C GLU A 74 -20.56 -2.82 13.70
N GLU A 75 -21.39 -2.93 12.67
CA GLU A 75 -21.70 -4.21 12.01
C GLU A 75 -20.48 -4.97 11.50
N TYR A 76 -19.39 -4.26 11.17
CA TYR A 76 -18.11 -4.87 10.77
C TYR A 76 -17.17 -5.04 11.95
N LYS A 77 -17.07 -4.02 12.84
CA LYS A 77 -16.20 -4.09 14.02
C LYS A 77 -16.52 -5.27 14.93
N SER A 78 -17.81 -5.54 15.14
CA SER A 78 -18.27 -6.67 15.98
C SER A 78 -17.96 -8.06 15.42
N ARG A 79 -17.59 -8.14 14.14
CA ARG A 79 -17.21 -9.40 13.47
C ARG A 79 -15.70 -9.62 13.38
N LEU A 80 -14.91 -8.66 13.85
CA LEU A 80 -13.45 -8.78 13.85
C LEU A 80 -13.01 -9.79 14.91
N GLU A 81 -12.22 -10.76 14.49
CA GLU A 81 -11.62 -11.75 15.36
C GLU A 81 -10.21 -11.33 15.71
N TYR A 82 -9.87 -11.40 17.00
CA TYR A 82 -8.52 -11.12 17.47
C TYR A 82 -7.56 -12.23 17.01
N ILE A 83 -6.41 -11.82 16.44
CA ILE A 83 -5.36 -12.75 15.99
C ILE A 83 -4.17 -12.68 16.94
N THR A 84 -3.54 -11.52 17.06
CA THR A 84 -2.34 -11.31 17.88
C THR A 84 -2.12 -9.84 18.20
N HIS A 85 -1.13 -9.57 19.02
CA HIS A 85 -0.57 -8.23 19.20
C HIS A 85 0.92 -8.30 19.54
N PHE A 86 1.63 -7.24 19.24
CA PHE A 86 3.03 -7.03 19.62
C PHE A 86 3.35 -5.55 19.73
N TYR A 87 4.56 -5.24 20.17
CA TYR A 87 5.09 -3.87 20.12
C TYR A 87 6.12 -3.76 19.01
N MET A 88 6.02 -2.70 18.22
CA MET A 88 6.87 -2.43 17.06
C MET A 88 7.59 -1.08 17.26
N ASP A 89 8.87 -1.06 17.01
CA ASP A 89 9.62 0.20 17.03
C ASP A 89 9.31 1.04 15.77
N LEU A 90 8.98 2.29 15.99
CA LEU A 90 8.82 3.31 14.97
C LEU A 90 9.76 4.49 15.30
N GLY A 91 10.89 4.56 14.65
CA GLY A 91 11.99 5.40 15.11
C GLY A 91 12.43 5.01 16.52
N TRP A 92 12.31 5.95 17.45
CA TRP A 92 12.60 5.72 18.88
C TRP A 92 11.38 5.29 19.70
N ARG A 93 10.20 5.31 19.09
CA ARG A 93 8.93 4.98 19.76
C ARG A 93 8.71 3.47 19.72
N SER A 94 8.17 2.92 20.81
CA SER A 94 7.63 1.55 20.82
C SER A 94 6.11 1.63 20.76
N GLN A 95 5.51 1.16 19.67
CA GLN A 95 4.08 1.31 19.38
C GLN A 95 3.37 -0.06 19.42
N TYR A 96 2.20 -0.07 20.06
CA TYR A 96 1.32 -1.23 20.06
C TYR A 96 0.78 -1.50 18.65
N VAL A 97 0.81 -2.76 18.24
CA VAL A 97 0.19 -3.26 17.00
C VAL A 97 -0.75 -4.39 17.35
N GLY A 98 -2.05 -4.11 17.35
CA GLY A 98 -3.07 -5.15 17.41
C GLY A 98 -3.40 -5.64 16.01
N VAL A 99 -3.67 -6.93 15.87
CA VAL A 99 -4.03 -7.55 14.60
C VAL A 99 -5.36 -8.27 14.76
N LEU A 100 -6.35 -7.82 14.02
CA LEU A 100 -7.65 -8.48 13.93
C LEU A 100 -7.86 -8.97 12.50
N GLY A 101 -8.69 -9.98 12.35
CA GLY A 101 -8.99 -10.58 11.04
C GLY A 101 -10.47 -10.76 10.81
N MET A 102 -10.83 -10.81 9.54
CA MET A 102 -12.17 -11.19 9.11
C MET A 102 -12.13 -11.74 7.68
N ASN A 103 -12.83 -12.85 7.44
CA ASN A 103 -13.14 -13.25 6.07
C ASN A 103 -14.42 -12.56 5.63
N TYR A 104 -14.34 -11.83 4.52
CA TYR A 104 -15.49 -11.16 3.93
C TYR A 104 -15.54 -11.43 2.43
N GLU A 105 -16.66 -11.99 1.94
CA GLU A 105 -16.85 -12.38 0.54
C GLU A 105 -15.73 -13.25 -0.03
N GLY A 106 -15.13 -14.08 0.86
CA GLY A 106 -14.07 -15.01 0.51
C GLY A 106 -12.70 -14.39 0.30
N ILE A 107 -12.48 -13.16 0.76
CA ILE A 107 -11.18 -12.49 0.90
C ILE A 107 -10.85 -12.38 2.38
N GLN A 108 -9.62 -12.70 2.75
CA GLN A 108 -9.10 -12.50 4.09
C GLN A 108 -8.65 -11.06 4.27
N TYR A 109 -9.22 -10.37 5.24
CA TYR A 109 -8.84 -9.02 5.66
C TYR A 109 -8.13 -9.06 7.00
N TYR A 110 -7.10 -8.26 7.15
CA TYR A 110 -6.41 -7.96 8.40
C TYR A 110 -6.60 -6.49 8.73
N PHE A 111 -6.85 -6.20 9.99
CA PHE A 111 -7.05 -4.84 10.49
C PHE A 111 -5.99 -4.54 11.55
N ILE A 112 -5.22 -3.47 11.31
CA ILE A 112 -4.22 -2.97 12.25
C ILE A 112 -4.92 -2.10 13.28
N ASP A 113 -4.88 -2.54 14.54
CA ASP A 113 -5.47 -1.83 15.67
C ASP A 113 -4.41 -1.04 16.43
N ASN A 114 -4.66 0.24 16.56
CA ASN A 114 -3.97 1.16 17.45
C ASN A 114 -4.85 2.38 17.67
N GLU A 115 -5.42 2.49 18.86
CA GLU A 115 -6.38 3.59 19.17
C GLU A 115 -5.72 4.96 19.14
N PHE A 116 -4.43 5.09 19.45
CA PHE A 116 -3.74 6.37 19.37
C PHE A 116 -3.77 6.95 17.94
N TYR A 117 -3.62 6.10 16.93
CA TYR A 117 -3.59 6.53 15.53
C TYR A 117 -4.97 6.52 14.86
N PHE A 118 -5.85 5.57 15.23
CA PHE A 118 -7.07 5.29 14.45
C PHE A 118 -8.39 5.60 15.18
N ALA A 119 -8.33 6.23 16.38
CA ALA A 119 -9.54 6.57 17.15
C ALA A 119 -10.29 7.81 16.63
N GLY A 120 -9.75 8.52 15.65
CA GLY A 120 -10.38 9.72 15.09
C GLY A 120 -11.75 9.47 14.45
N PRO A 121 -12.60 10.51 14.35
CA PRO A 121 -13.95 10.42 13.77
C PRO A 121 -13.93 10.22 12.24
N ARG A 122 -12.77 10.32 11.61
CA ARG A 122 -12.54 10.16 10.17
C ARG A 122 -11.20 9.47 9.93
N PRO A 123 -11.02 8.78 8.78
CA PRO A 123 -9.76 8.15 8.42
C PRO A 123 -8.58 9.13 8.33
N TYR A 124 -8.86 10.32 7.81
CA TYR A 124 -7.87 11.37 7.59
C TYR A 124 -8.16 12.57 8.48
N GLY A 125 -7.13 13.08 9.11
CA GLY A 125 -7.13 14.26 9.95
C GLY A 125 -6.37 15.42 9.32
N ASN A 126 -5.52 16.06 10.09
CA ASN A 126 -4.54 17.00 9.58
C ASN A 126 -3.27 16.25 9.16
N ILE A 127 -2.53 16.83 8.22
CA ILE A 127 -1.35 16.18 7.63
C ILE A 127 -0.26 15.87 8.67
N TYR A 128 -0.12 16.67 9.71
CA TYR A 128 0.86 16.47 10.78
C TYR A 128 0.64 15.14 11.52
N GLU A 129 -0.62 14.86 11.88
CA GLU A 129 -0.99 13.59 12.54
C GLU A 129 -0.96 12.43 11.55
N ASP A 130 -1.41 12.66 10.33
CA ASP A 130 -1.51 11.62 9.29
C ASP A 130 -0.13 11.14 8.83
N ILE A 131 0.90 11.98 8.85
CA ILE A 131 2.28 11.59 8.53
C ILE A 131 2.78 10.49 9.49
N GLU A 132 2.62 10.65 10.80
CA GLU A 132 3.04 9.62 11.75
C GLU A 132 2.11 8.39 11.68
N LYS A 133 0.80 8.60 11.60
CA LYS A 133 -0.22 7.54 11.45
C LYS A 133 0.09 6.58 10.30
N PHE A 134 0.37 7.12 9.12
CA PHE A 134 0.60 6.29 7.94
C PHE A 134 2.04 5.78 7.82
N ALA A 135 3.02 6.40 8.49
CA ALA A 135 4.32 5.77 8.72
C ALA A 135 4.17 4.53 9.62
N PHE A 136 3.41 4.65 10.72
CA PHE A 136 3.07 3.52 11.59
C PHE A 136 2.37 2.41 10.80
N PHE A 137 1.30 2.75 10.07
CA PHE A 137 0.52 1.79 9.29
C PHE A 137 1.37 1.05 8.26
N SER A 138 2.21 1.77 7.52
CA SER A 138 3.08 1.19 6.50
C SER A 138 4.05 0.17 7.08
N LYS A 139 4.64 0.46 8.23
CA LYS A 139 5.56 -0.47 8.91
C LYS A 139 4.83 -1.63 9.55
N ALA A 140 3.70 -1.37 10.22
CA ALA A 140 2.89 -2.40 10.87
C ALA A 140 2.36 -3.43 9.87
N ALA A 141 1.91 -2.97 8.69
CA ALA A 141 1.42 -3.85 7.63
C ALA A 141 2.46 -4.86 7.11
N LEU A 142 3.75 -4.52 7.18
CA LEU A 142 4.84 -5.47 6.93
C LEU A 142 5.09 -6.35 8.15
N SER A 143 5.11 -5.77 9.34
CA SER A 143 5.50 -6.46 10.58
C SER A 143 4.56 -7.61 10.96
N ILE A 144 3.27 -7.55 10.59
CA ILE A 144 2.29 -8.60 10.92
C ILE A 144 2.47 -9.89 10.11
N LEU A 145 3.18 -9.84 8.97
CA LEU A 145 3.17 -10.93 7.98
C LEU A 145 3.64 -12.28 8.52
N PRO A 146 4.70 -12.36 9.36
CA PRO A 146 5.09 -13.61 10.00
C PRO A 146 4.02 -14.14 10.96
N ASP A 147 3.37 -13.26 11.74
CA ASP A 147 2.39 -13.65 12.75
C ASP A 147 1.07 -14.16 12.16
N VAL A 148 0.71 -13.68 10.96
CA VAL A 148 -0.47 -14.16 10.23
C VAL A 148 -0.14 -15.31 9.25
N ASP A 149 1.08 -15.84 9.30
CA ASP A 149 1.60 -16.89 8.43
C ASP A 149 1.31 -16.62 6.94
N PHE A 150 1.59 -15.41 6.51
CA PHE A 150 1.37 -15.01 5.13
C PHE A 150 2.57 -14.30 4.54
N ARG A 151 3.38 -15.03 3.78
CA ARG A 151 4.47 -14.47 3.00
C ARG A 151 3.99 -14.19 1.58
N PRO A 152 3.71 -12.91 1.20
CA PRO A 152 3.27 -12.57 -0.14
C PRO A 152 4.42 -12.69 -1.15
N ASP A 153 4.10 -12.99 -2.41
CA ASP A 153 5.01 -12.79 -3.54
C ASP A 153 5.03 -11.33 -3.96
N ILE A 154 3.87 -10.65 -3.82
CA ILE A 154 3.67 -9.28 -4.26
C ILE A 154 2.89 -8.51 -3.20
N ILE A 155 3.36 -7.31 -2.89
CA ILE A 155 2.66 -6.32 -2.07
C ILE A 155 2.15 -5.20 -2.99
N HIS A 156 0.86 -4.94 -2.96
CA HIS A 156 0.19 -3.91 -3.74
C HIS A 156 -0.21 -2.75 -2.84
N CYS A 157 0.47 -1.62 -2.98
CA CYS A 157 0.32 -0.41 -2.20
C CYS A 157 -0.55 0.62 -2.93
N HIS A 158 -1.31 1.42 -2.19
CA HIS A 158 -2.27 2.38 -2.73
C HIS A 158 -2.07 3.77 -2.13
N ASP A 159 -1.73 4.75 -2.98
CA ASP A 159 -1.49 6.16 -2.65
C ASP A 159 -0.42 6.40 -1.55
N TRP A 160 -0.26 7.65 -1.16
CA TRP A 160 0.78 8.08 -0.24
C TRP A 160 0.70 7.46 1.15
N GLN A 161 -0.50 7.07 1.59
CA GLN A 161 -0.72 6.44 2.89
C GLN A 161 0.03 5.10 3.04
N THR A 162 0.38 4.50 1.93
CA THR A 162 1.17 3.26 1.87
C THR A 162 2.52 3.46 1.19
N GLY A 163 2.88 4.71 0.91
CA GLY A 163 4.10 5.06 0.17
C GLY A 163 5.39 4.64 0.86
N LEU A 164 5.39 4.52 2.20
CA LEU A 164 6.55 4.02 2.93
C LEU A 164 6.67 2.49 2.96
N VAL A 165 5.68 1.73 2.53
CA VAL A 165 5.76 0.25 2.49
C VAL A 165 6.92 -0.22 1.60
N PRO A 166 7.07 0.21 0.33
CA PRO A 166 8.20 -0.17 -0.50
C PRO A 166 9.55 0.30 0.07
N VAL A 167 9.56 1.46 0.75
CA VAL A 167 10.78 2.01 1.38
C VAL A 167 11.23 1.11 2.54
N PHE A 168 10.34 0.81 3.48
CA PHE A 168 10.64 -0.07 4.61
C PHE A 168 11.02 -1.47 4.17
N LEU A 169 10.33 -2.01 3.15
CA LEU A 169 10.64 -3.33 2.59
C LEU A 169 12.09 -3.42 2.08
N LYS A 170 12.61 -2.35 1.49
CA LYS A 170 13.99 -2.28 0.97
C LYS A 170 15.04 -1.86 2.01
N ASP A 171 14.62 -1.25 3.13
CA ASP A 171 15.50 -0.83 4.22
C ASP A 171 15.42 -1.79 5.42
N GLN A 172 14.39 -1.63 6.24
CA GLN A 172 14.31 -2.27 7.56
C GLN A 172 13.96 -3.75 7.54
N PHE A 173 13.42 -4.24 6.43
CA PHE A 173 13.03 -5.64 6.26
C PHE A 173 13.93 -6.42 5.29
N SER A 174 14.87 -5.75 4.60
CA SER A 174 15.69 -6.36 3.54
C SER A 174 16.57 -7.50 4.01
N ASP A 175 17.10 -7.42 5.23
CA ASP A 175 18.03 -8.40 5.80
C ASP A 175 17.33 -9.64 6.36
N ASN A 176 16.01 -9.59 6.53
CA ASN A 176 15.22 -10.71 6.99
C ASN A 176 14.82 -11.61 5.82
N GLU A 177 15.19 -12.88 5.88
CA GLU A 177 14.95 -13.86 4.82
C GLU A 177 13.47 -14.03 4.46
N PHE A 178 12.57 -13.85 5.43
CA PHE A 178 11.13 -13.89 5.20
C PHE A 178 10.68 -12.90 4.10
N TYR A 179 11.30 -11.72 4.04
CA TYR A 179 10.91 -10.66 3.09
C TYR A 179 11.71 -10.66 1.79
N ARG A 180 12.78 -11.47 1.72
CA ARG A 180 13.65 -11.51 0.55
C ARG A 180 12.90 -11.90 -0.72
N GLY A 181 13.00 -11.08 -1.77
CA GLY A 181 12.40 -11.34 -3.08
C GLY A 181 10.93 -10.93 -3.20
N ILE A 182 10.29 -10.45 -2.14
CA ILE A 182 8.94 -9.87 -2.22
C ILE A 182 9.00 -8.65 -3.15
N LYS A 183 8.09 -8.58 -4.12
CA LYS A 183 7.92 -7.46 -5.05
C LYS A 183 6.86 -6.50 -4.59
N SER A 184 6.98 -5.24 -4.99
CA SER A 184 6.00 -4.21 -4.66
C SER A 184 5.46 -3.49 -5.89
N VAL A 185 4.17 -3.22 -5.86
CA VAL A 185 3.44 -2.41 -6.85
C VAL A 185 2.87 -1.20 -6.12
N MET A 186 3.03 -0.01 -6.71
CA MET A 186 2.47 1.24 -6.19
C MET A 186 1.41 1.77 -7.13
N THR A 187 0.16 1.90 -6.66
CA THR A 187 -0.93 2.49 -7.45
C THR A 187 -1.17 3.94 -7.04
N ILE A 188 -1.17 4.83 -8.03
CA ILE A 188 -1.56 6.23 -7.90
C ILE A 188 -3.04 6.35 -8.25
N HIS A 189 -3.89 6.69 -7.26
CA HIS A 189 -5.28 7.05 -7.50
C HIS A 189 -5.45 8.56 -7.68
N ASN A 190 -4.71 9.35 -6.91
CA ASN A 190 -4.72 10.80 -7.00
C ASN A 190 -3.34 11.37 -6.65
N LEU A 191 -2.60 11.80 -7.67
CA LEU A 191 -1.23 12.33 -7.53
C LEU A 191 -1.14 13.63 -6.72
N LYS A 192 -2.25 14.37 -6.56
CA LYS A 192 -2.29 15.61 -5.79
C LYS A 192 -1.97 15.40 -4.31
N PHE A 193 -2.31 14.23 -3.75
CA PHE A 193 -2.06 13.91 -2.36
C PHE A 193 -0.79 13.07 -2.24
N GLN A 194 0.24 13.61 -1.57
CA GLN A 194 1.59 13.02 -1.61
C GLN A 194 2.16 12.67 -0.23
N GLY A 195 1.54 13.16 0.86
CA GLY A 195 2.07 12.93 2.21
C GLY A 195 3.42 13.61 2.39
N VAL A 196 3.41 14.96 2.33
CA VAL A 196 4.62 15.80 2.39
C VAL A 196 4.74 16.43 3.77
N TRP A 197 5.94 16.33 4.36
CA TRP A 197 6.26 16.97 5.62
C TRP A 197 7.78 17.17 5.77
N ASP A 198 8.21 17.99 6.75
CA ASP A 198 9.62 18.29 6.93
C ASP A 198 10.49 17.05 7.17
N VAL A 199 11.65 17.02 6.58
CA VAL A 199 12.61 15.90 6.61
C VAL A 199 13.00 15.51 8.04
N LYS A 200 13.22 16.50 8.94
CA LYS A 200 13.67 16.23 10.31
C LYS A 200 12.61 15.44 11.10
N THR A 201 11.35 15.85 10.97
CA THR A 201 10.21 15.17 11.63
C THR A 201 10.03 13.77 11.06
N VAL A 202 10.01 13.61 9.73
CA VAL A 202 9.85 12.32 9.08
C VAL A 202 10.97 11.34 9.45
N ARG A 203 12.22 11.81 9.51
CA ARG A 203 13.35 10.99 9.99
C ARG A 203 13.17 10.55 11.44
N ASN A 204 12.73 11.46 12.30
CA ASN A 204 12.45 11.16 13.71
C ASN A 204 11.34 10.12 13.87
N ILE A 205 10.29 10.21 13.05
CA ILE A 205 9.16 9.26 13.05
C ILE A 205 9.61 7.89 12.54
N THR A 206 10.23 7.85 11.37
CA THR A 206 10.48 6.60 10.63
C THR A 206 11.73 5.86 11.09
N GLY A 207 12.71 6.58 11.67
CA GLY A 207 14.04 6.04 11.94
C GLY A 207 14.87 5.79 10.69
N LEU A 208 14.40 6.21 9.51
CA LEU A 208 15.16 6.04 8.26
C LEU A 208 16.45 6.87 8.28
N PRO A 209 17.58 6.30 7.82
CA PRO A 209 18.84 7.01 7.70
C PRO A 209 18.78 8.22 6.78
N ALA A 210 19.67 9.20 7.01
CA ALA A 210 19.70 10.47 6.26
C ALA A 210 19.80 10.29 4.74
N TYR A 211 20.48 9.25 4.28
CA TYR A 211 20.68 8.99 2.85
C TYR A 211 19.39 8.61 2.08
N TYR A 212 18.27 8.36 2.80
CA TYR A 212 16.95 8.20 2.16
C TYR A 212 16.32 9.55 1.79
N PHE A 213 16.80 10.64 2.36
CA PHE A 213 16.24 11.99 2.16
C PHE A 213 17.09 12.83 1.22
N THR A 214 17.30 12.31 0.02
CA THR A 214 18.00 12.95 -1.09
C THR A 214 17.05 13.15 -2.27
N PRO A 215 17.31 14.10 -3.20
CA PRO A 215 16.43 14.43 -4.33
C PRO A 215 16.09 13.26 -5.26
N ASP A 216 16.94 12.23 -5.30
CA ASP A 216 16.72 10.99 -6.03
C ASP A 216 15.86 9.96 -5.27
N LYS A 217 15.50 10.24 -4.00
CA LYS A 217 14.75 9.32 -3.12
C LYS A 217 13.50 9.98 -2.54
N LEU A 218 13.42 10.14 -1.21
CA LEU A 218 12.23 10.66 -0.54
C LEU A 218 12.14 12.19 -0.52
N GLU A 219 13.26 12.90 -0.63
CA GLU A 219 13.24 14.36 -0.59
C GLU A 219 12.58 14.93 -1.86
N ALA A 220 11.72 15.93 -1.70
CA ALA A 220 11.12 16.73 -2.75
C ALA A 220 10.98 18.19 -2.28
N TYR A 221 11.69 19.11 -2.93
CA TYR A 221 11.64 20.56 -2.67
C TYR A 221 11.94 20.96 -1.21
N GLY A 222 12.86 20.23 -0.56
CA GLY A 222 13.28 20.46 0.82
C GLY A 222 12.51 19.66 1.86
N ASP A 223 11.40 19.01 1.50
CA ASP A 223 10.57 18.19 2.37
C ASP A 223 10.67 16.71 2.03
N ALA A 224 10.22 15.84 2.94
CA ALA A 224 10.05 14.42 2.67
C ALA A 224 8.67 14.16 2.06
N ASN A 225 8.61 13.28 1.06
CA ASN A 225 7.40 12.96 0.31
C ASN A 225 7.20 11.43 0.27
N TYR A 226 6.12 10.95 0.92
CA TYR A 226 5.84 9.53 1.06
C TYR A 226 5.48 8.87 -0.27
N LEU A 227 4.64 9.53 -1.07
CA LEU A 227 4.29 9.00 -2.40
C LEU A 227 5.53 8.88 -3.28
N LYS A 228 6.38 9.92 -3.30
CA LYS A 228 7.65 9.87 -4.02
C LYS A 228 8.51 8.69 -3.58
N GLY A 229 8.64 8.47 -2.27
CA GLY A 229 9.32 7.29 -1.73
C GLY A 229 8.77 5.99 -2.28
N GLY A 230 7.45 5.82 -2.24
CA GLY A 230 6.76 4.66 -2.81
C GLY A 230 7.04 4.48 -4.29
N LEU A 231 6.97 5.56 -5.07
CA LEU A 231 7.23 5.54 -6.52
C LEU A 231 8.70 5.23 -6.86
N VAL A 232 9.65 5.68 -6.04
CA VAL A 232 11.08 5.38 -6.25
C VAL A 232 11.40 3.92 -5.97
N TYR A 233 10.85 3.36 -4.89
CA TYR A 233 11.25 2.04 -4.38
C TYR A 233 10.36 0.88 -4.83
N ALA A 234 9.15 1.14 -5.37
CA ALA A 234 8.30 0.08 -5.91
C ALA A 234 8.90 -0.56 -7.17
N ASP A 235 8.70 -1.87 -7.33
CA ASP A 235 9.13 -2.61 -8.53
C ASP A 235 8.29 -2.25 -9.77
N ALA A 236 7.02 -1.87 -9.60
CA ALA A 236 6.14 -1.39 -10.66
C ALA A 236 5.21 -0.28 -10.17
N ILE A 237 4.73 0.55 -11.08
CA ILE A 237 3.82 1.66 -10.81
C ILE A 237 2.58 1.49 -11.67
N THR A 238 1.41 1.69 -11.07
CA THR A 238 0.14 1.72 -11.81
C THR A 238 -0.65 2.98 -11.50
N THR A 239 -1.55 3.32 -12.41
CA THR A 239 -2.55 4.37 -12.19
C THR A 239 -3.87 4.01 -12.87
N VAL A 240 -4.91 4.79 -12.64
CA VAL A 240 -6.31 4.45 -12.86
C VAL A 240 -6.79 4.50 -14.32
N SER A 241 -5.97 4.99 -15.27
CA SER A 241 -6.27 4.91 -16.70
C SER A 241 -5.01 5.11 -17.57
N ALA A 242 -5.05 4.65 -18.81
CA ALA A 242 -3.97 4.89 -19.76
C ALA A 242 -3.77 6.39 -20.04
N THR A 243 -4.87 7.15 -20.15
CA THR A 243 -4.84 8.61 -20.33
C THR A 243 -4.15 9.27 -19.15
N TYR A 244 -4.55 8.94 -17.92
CA TYR A 244 -3.96 9.52 -16.72
C TYR A 244 -2.47 9.16 -16.59
N ALA A 245 -2.05 7.96 -17.01
CA ALA A 245 -0.63 7.59 -17.02
C ALA A 245 0.21 8.50 -17.95
N GLU A 246 -0.36 9.01 -19.03
CA GLU A 246 0.31 9.99 -19.89
C GLU A 246 0.24 11.41 -19.32
N GLU A 247 -0.91 11.81 -18.79
CA GLU A 247 -1.12 13.14 -18.20
C GLU A 247 -0.16 13.42 -17.05
N ILE A 248 -0.02 12.50 -16.09
CA ILE A 248 0.83 12.70 -14.91
C ILE A 248 2.33 12.77 -15.21
N LYS A 249 2.75 12.46 -16.43
CA LYS A 249 4.12 12.65 -16.91
C LYS A 249 4.36 14.07 -17.43
N THR A 250 3.34 14.91 -17.48
CA THR A 250 3.46 16.31 -17.95
C THR A 250 3.59 17.27 -16.77
N PRO A 251 4.29 18.42 -16.91
CA PRO A 251 4.42 19.39 -15.83
C PRO A 251 3.09 19.92 -15.30
N PHE A 252 2.04 19.94 -16.13
CA PHE A 252 0.72 20.48 -15.76
C PHE A 252 -0.04 19.55 -14.81
N TYR A 253 0.04 18.22 -15.02
CA TYR A 253 -0.69 17.24 -14.22
C TYR A 253 0.22 16.41 -13.27
N GLY A 254 1.53 16.57 -13.39
CA GLY A 254 2.51 15.76 -12.68
C GLY A 254 2.74 16.16 -11.23
N GLU A 255 2.10 17.25 -10.75
CA GLU A 255 2.17 17.70 -9.35
C GLU A 255 3.61 17.69 -8.79
N HIS A 256 4.56 18.18 -9.62
CA HIS A 256 6.00 18.20 -9.38
C HIS A 256 6.70 16.82 -9.32
N LEU A 257 6.03 15.73 -9.69
CA LEU A 257 6.60 14.39 -9.82
C LEU A 257 6.72 13.91 -11.28
N ASP A 258 6.40 14.78 -12.25
CA ASP A 258 6.47 14.49 -13.69
C ASP A 258 7.85 14.00 -14.13
N GLY A 259 8.92 14.58 -13.62
CA GLY A 259 10.30 14.15 -13.91
C GLY A 259 10.56 12.70 -13.45
N LEU A 260 10.12 12.33 -12.24
CA LEU A 260 10.22 10.98 -11.73
C LEU A 260 9.37 10.00 -12.56
N LEU A 261 8.13 10.37 -12.87
CA LEU A 261 7.20 9.52 -13.62
C LEU A 261 7.67 9.31 -15.07
N ASN A 262 8.32 10.31 -15.67
CA ASN A 262 9.00 10.16 -16.96
C ASN A 262 10.20 9.19 -16.85
N ALA A 263 11.05 9.34 -15.84
CA ALA A 263 12.17 8.44 -15.61
C ALA A 263 11.72 6.99 -15.37
N ARG A 264 10.54 6.79 -14.75
CA ARG A 264 9.92 5.48 -14.49
C ARG A 264 8.84 5.10 -15.51
N SER A 265 8.82 5.72 -16.69
CA SER A 265 7.77 5.48 -17.72
C SER A 265 7.68 4.02 -18.17
N ASN A 266 8.78 3.28 -18.15
CA ASN A 266 8.80 1.86 -18.49
C ASN A 266 8.13 0.98 -17.44
N ASP A 267 8.06 1.43 -16.19
CA ASP A 267 7.45 0.73 -15.06
C ASP A 267 6.03 1.21 -14.78
N LEU A 268 5.61 2.34 -15.37
CA LEU A 268 4.29 2.93 -15.21
C LEU A 268 3.28 2.32 -16.18
N ARG A 269 2.13 1.90 -15.66
CA ARG A 269 1.00 1.35 -16.45
C ARG A 269 -0.31 2.00 -16.03
N GLY A 270 -1.06 2.50 -17.02
CA GLY A 270 -2.44 2.95 -16.82
C GLY A 270 -3.41 1.77 -16.95
N ILE A 271 -4.22 1.53 -15.91
CA ILE A 271 -5.19 0.43 -15.85
C ILE A 271 -6.54 1.02 -15.49
N VAL A 272 -7.50 0.88 -16.41
CA VAL A 272 -8.85 1.42 -16.19
C VAL A 272 -9.53 0.65 -15.07
N ASN A 273 -10.08 1.38 -14.10
CA ASN A 273 -10.90 0.79 -13.03
C ASN A 273 -12.15 0.16 -13.67
N GLY A 274 -12.50 -1.04 -13.18
CA GLY A 274 -13.75 -1.68 -13.58
C GLY A 274 -14.96 -0.85 -13.11
N ILE A 275 -16.07 -1.02 -13.81
CA ILE A 275 -17.40 -0.54 -13.39
C ILE A 275 -18.14 -1.76 -12.87
N ASP A 276 -18.69 -1.66 -11.66
CA ASP A 276 -19.59 -2.69 -11.09
C ASP A 276 -20.97 -2.64 -11.77
#